data_204a2b96a92be6b0e19689df06ed051a
#
_entry.id   204a2b96a92be6b0e19689df06ed051a
#
_cell.length_a   1.000
_cell.length_b   1.000
_cell.length_c   1.000
_cell.angle_alpha   90.00
_cell.angle_beta   90.00
_cell.angle_gamma   90.00
#
_symmetry.space_group_name_H-M   'P 1'
#
loop_
_entity.id
_entity.type
_entity.pdbx_description
1 polymer ?
#
loop_
_entity_poly.entity_id
_entity_poly.type
_entity_poly.pdbx_seq_one_letter_code
_entity_poly.pdbx_strand_id
1 'polypeptide(L)'
;MSNQQFAEPEWQDSREQQMYNPQMVNVDPREKIQPRSAPGRRKSRLWLWIVIGVIVVALAGSGIDEAFGTFTNMSTETHTYQVGSQSLPTLVIHDNTGSITIHKGGDNSQVTIKAIKRTSAFNNTPTVAYAKNGSTITADEQGRGNFLGFSSVDFEVTVPSNANLQIHSDTGEIQVSDINGTMSLTTNTGAIIATQDTLSGHSVLHSDTGSVTFNGSLAPNGNYEMSANTGSVDVTLPSDAAFHVDASTDTGTFSSSFPDLNADHPNTVGSVVHGNVGNASTANLTLKTNTGSIDIHQA
;
A
#
# COMPACT_ATOMS: atom_id res chain seq x y z
N MET A 1 23.39 60.80 -25.93
CA MET A 1 22.40 61.67 -25.31
C MET A 1 21.40 60.83 -24.57
N SER A 2 21.28 61.11 -23.32
CA SER A 2 20.33 60.83 -22.26
C SER A 2 20.60 59.54 -21.46
N ASN A 3 21.33 59.75 -20.38
CA ASN A 3 21.39 58.89 -19.19
C ASN A 3 20.02 58.88 -18.48
N GLN A 4 19.56 57.71 -18.11
CA GLN A 4 18.58 57.60 -17.00
C GLN A 4 19.20 56.76 -15.90
N GLN A 5 19.51 57.43 -14.79
CA GLN A 5 19.92 56.91 -13.50
C GLN A 5 18.70 56.24 -12.81
N PHE A 6 18.85 54.99 -12.40
CA PHE A 6 17.93 54.37 -11.46
C PHE A 6 18.36 54.69 -10.03
N ALA A 7 17.48 55.34 -9.27
CA ALA A 7 17.63 55.66 -7.87
C ALA A 7 17.40 54.40 -7.01
N GLU A 8 18.29 54.15 -6.09
CA GLU A 8 18.13 53.18 -5.01
C GLU A 8 17.20 53.72 -3.92
N PRO A 9 16.37 52.92 -3.27
CA PRO A 9 15.61 53.41 -2.11
C PRO A 9 16.43 53.33 -0.83
N GLU A 10 16.58 54.50 -0.19
CA GLU A 10 17.15 54.65 1.14
C GLU A 10 16.28 53.92 2.20
N TRP A 11 16.91 53.04 2.98
CA TRP A 11 16.35 52.51 4.20
C TRP A 11 16.68 53.44 5.39
N GLN A 12 15.68 54.13 5.88
CA GLN A 12 15.82 54.92 7.14
C GLN A 12 15.82 53.98 8.33
N ASP A 13 16.94 53.96 9.02
CA ASP A 13 17.16 53.32 10.31
C ASP A 13 16.62 54.21 11.42
N SER A 14 15.43 53.96 11.89
CA SER A 14 14.84 54.66 13.04
C SER A 14 15.17 53.85 14.33
N ARG A 15 16.37 54.03 14.87
CA ARG A 15 16.70 53.62 16.23
C ARG A 15 16.23 54.69 17.19
N GLU A 16 15.06 54.52 17.76
CA GLU A 16 14.69 55.23 18.97
C GLU A 16 15.51 54.72 20.15
N GLN A 17 16.36 55.63 20.66
CA GLN A 17 17.08 55.50 21.94
C GLN A 17 16.07 55.60 23.07
N GLN A 18 15.71 54.48 23.69
CA GLN A 18 15.06 54.51 24.99
C GLN A 18 16.13 54.78 26.07
N MET A 19 16.05 55.95 26.66
CA MET A 19 16.88 56.33 27.79
C MET A 19 16.62 55.40 28.97
N TYR A 20 17.69 54.78 29.44
CA TYR A 20 17.74 53.99 30.67
C TYR A 20 17.65 54.95 31.87
N ASN A 21 16.58 54.85 32.64
CA ASN A 21 16.39 55.57 33.91
C ASN A 21 16.66 54.60 35.09
N PRO A 22 17.82 54.69 35.77
CA PRO A 22 18.09 53.83 36.93
C PRO A 22 17.37 54.37 38.17
N GLN A 23 16.16 53.93 38.42
CA GLN A 23 15.55 54.07 39.75
C GLN A 23 16.20 53.05 40.68
N MET A 24 16.95 53.53 41.67
CA MET A 24 17.47 52.73 42.77
C MET A 24 16.29 52.17 43.59
N VAL A 25 16.02 50.88 43.44
CA VAL A 25 15.11 50.17 44.35
C VAL A 25 15.90 49.86 45.63
N ASN A 26 15.51 50.48 46.68
CA ASN A 26 16.05 50.23 48.01
C ASN A 26 15.49 48.93 48.54
N VAL A 27 16.30 47.86 48.49
CA VAL A 27 15.94 46.49 48.91
C VAL A 27 16.28 46.40 50.44
N ASP A 28 15.25 46.20 51.26
CA ASP A 28 15.39 45.88 52.67
C ASP A 28 16.12 44.54 52.88
N PRO A 29 17.24 44.52 53.62
CA PRO A 29 18.05 43.26 53.77
C PRO A 29 17.40 42.18 54.60
N ARG A 30 16.16 42.30 55.01
CA ARG A 30 15.48 41.34 55.91
C ARG A 30 14.39 40.50 55.24
N GLU A 31 14.14 40.67 53.93
CA GLU A 31 13.17 39.85 53.21
C GLU A 31 13.75 38.49 52.86
N LYS A 32 13.38 37.47 53.68
CA LYS A 32 13.72 36.06 53.40
C LYS A 32 13.07 35.66 52.10
N ILE A 33 13.88 35.44 51.06
CA ILE A 33 13.45 34.88 49.81
C ILE A 33 12.91 33.48 50.08
N GLN A 34 11.60 33.33 50.09
CA GLN A 34 10.98 32.00 50.06
C GLN A 34 11.23 31.38 48.68
N PRO A 35 11.73 30.16 48.59
CA PRO A 35 11.88 29.50 47.30
C PRO A 35 10.49 29.30 46.70
N ARG A 36 10.25 29.93 45.55
CA ARG A 36 9.07 29.64 44.71
C ARG A 36 9.05 28.16 44.41
N SER A 37 8.05 27.44 44.91
CA SER A 37 7.77 26.08 44.52
C SER A 37 7.62 26.03 43.00
N ALA A 38 8.47 25.25 42.33
CA ALA A 38 8.37 24.98 40.90
C ALA A 38 6.95 24.48 40.60
N PRO A 39 6.32 24.94 39.49
CA PRO A 39 5.02 24.43 39.12
C PRO A 39 5.15 22.91 38.85
N GLY A 40 4.44 22.13 39.65
CA GLY A 40 4.44 20.68 39.52
C GLY A 40 4.10 20.31 38.06
N ARG A 41 5.04 19.66 37.39
CA ARG A 41 4.87 19.09 36.05
C ARG A 41 3.64 18.17 36.12
N ARG A 42 2.48 18.67 35.71
CA ARG A 42 1.33 17.82 35.40
C ARG A 42 1.78 16.86 34.33
N LYS A 43 2.18 15.67 34.75
CA LYS A 43 2.41 14.56 33.81
C LYS A 43 1.14 14.44 33.00
N SER A 44 1.20 14.79 31.74
CA SER A 44 0.03 14.80 30.86
C SER A 44 -0.54 13.36 30.84
N ARG A 45 -1.83 13.23 31.11
CA ARG A 45 -2.53 11.95 31.01
C ARG A 45 -2.46 11.35 29.62
N LEU A 46 -1.94 12.11 28.65
CA LEU A 46 -1.65 11.68 27.29
C LEU A 46 -0.72 10.46 27.28
N TRP A 47 0.31 10.41 28.14
CA TRP A 47 1.18 9.23 28.25
C TRP A 47 0.42 7.98 28.73
N LEU A 48 -0.56 8.16 29.60
CA LEU A 48 -1.41 7.06 30.07
C LEU A 48 -2.24 6.47 28.92
N TRP A 49 -2.77 7.32 28.03
CA TRP A 49 -3.52 6.90 26.87
C TRP A 49 -2.64 6.22 25.81
N ILE A 50 -1.39 6.66 25.66
CA ILE A 50 -0.42 6.01 24.78
C ILE A 50 -0.07 4.63 25.34
N VAL A 51 0.16 4.49 26.65
CA VAL A 51 0.45 3.20 27.27
C VAL A 51 -0.76 2.26 27.19
N ILE A 52 -1.97 2.76 27.38
CA ILE A 52 -3.20 1.97 27.20
C ILE A 52 -3.34 1.53 25.74
N GLY A 53 -3.08 2.42 24.77
CA GLY A 53 -3.10 2.10 23.35
C GLY A 53 -2.08 1.01 22.98
N VAL A 54 -0.86 1.10 23.49
CA VAL A 54 0.20 0.09 23.27
C VAL A 54 -0.15 -1.23 23.93
N ILE A 55 -0.75 -1.22 25.13
CA ILE A 55 -1.20 -2.45 25.82
C ILE A 55 -2.33 -3.11 25.01
N VAL A 56 -3.28 -2.34 24.49
CA VAL A 56 -4.37 -2.89 23.65
C VAL A 56 -3.81 -3.54 22.38
N VAL A 57 -2.82 -2.92 21.73
CA VAL A 57 -2.15 -3.49 20.55
C VAL A 57 -1.31 -4.73 20.91
N ALA A 58 -0.61 -4.70 22.05
CA ALA A 58 0.20 -5.84 22.51
C ALA A 58 -0.67 -7.02 22.96
N LEU A 59 -1.84 -6.77 23.52
CA LEU A 59 -2.79 -7.80 23.91
C LEU A 59 -3.53 -8.40 22.70
N ALA A 60 -3.75 -7.64 21.63
CA ALA A 60 -4.29 -8.16 20.38
C ALA A 60 -3.37 -9.16 19.67
N GLY A 61 -2.03 -9.05 19.89
CA GLY A 61 -1.03 -9.99 19.34
C GLY A 61 -0.83 -11.27 20.15
N SER A 62 -1.46 -11.45 21.31
CA SER A 62 -1.20 -12.57 22.24
C SER A 62 -2.38 -13.51 22.47
N GLY A 63 -3.28 -13.68 21.49
CA GLY A 63 -4.30 -14.74 21.54
C GLY A 63 -5.39 -14.55 22.60
N ILE A 64 -5.71 -13.29 22.94
CA ILE A 64 -6.87 -12.99 23.79
C ILE A 64 -8.09 -12.81 22.89
N ASP A 65 -8.48 -13.85 22.19
CA ASP A 65 -9.72 -13.90 21.40
C ASP A 65 -10.98 -13.84 22.25
N GLU A 66 -10.87 -13.93 23.57
CA GLU A 66 -12.04 -14.02 24.47
C GLU A 66 -12.39 -12.73 25.24
N ALA A 67 -11.55 -11.69 25.21
CA ALA A 67 -11.77 -10.53 26.08
C ALA A 67 -12.26 -9.25 25.40
N PHE A 68 -12.09 -9.11 24.09
CA PHE A 68 -12.55 -7.94 23.33
C PHE A 68 -13.25 -8.39 22.05
N GLY A 69 -14.57 -8.43 22.13
CA GLY A 69 -15.52 -8.40 21.02
C GLY A 69 -15.10 -9.15 19.77
N THR A 70 -15.04 -10.47 19.85
CA THR A 70 -15.10 -11.34 18.68
C THR A 70 -16.12 -10.81 17.68
N PHE A 71 -15.85 -10.93 16.40
CA PHE A 71 -16.86 -10.69 15.36
C PHE A 71 -18.14 -11.38 15.77
N THR A 72 -19.16 -10.61 16.13
CA THR A 72 -20.40 -11.14 16.68
C THR A 72 -21.37 -11.53 15.60
N ASN A 73 -21.20 -10.96 14.40
CA ASN A 73 -22.04 -11.25 13.25
C ASN A 73 -21.16 -11.59 12.04
N MET A 74 -21.48 -12.74 11.44
CA MET A 74 -20.88 -13.18 10.17
C MET A 74 -22.02 -13.44 9.20
N SER A 75 -21.94 -12.90 8.00
CA SER A 75 -22.87 -13.18 6.92
C SER A 75 -22.11 -13.44 5.62
N THR A 76 -22.64 -14.31 4.82
CA THR A 76 -22.05 -14.67 3.52
C THR A 76 -23.08 -14.44 2.43
N GLU A 77 -22.68 -13.83 1.34
CA GLU A 77 -23.48 -13.70 0.13
C GLU A 77 -22.69 -14.17 -1.07
N THR A 78 -23.38 -14.73 -2.05
CA THR A 78 -22.77 -15.27 -3.27
C THR A 78 -23.54 -14.80 -4.48
N HIS A 79 -22.82 -14.25 -5.46
CA HIS A 79 -23.34 -13.77 -6.73
C HIS A 79 -22.62 -14.49 -7.87
N THR A 80 -23.38 -15.05 -8.80
CA THR A 80 -22.85 -15.72 -9.99
C THR A 80 -23.32 -14.99 -11.25
N TYR A 81 -22.37 -14.69 -12.10
CA TYR A 81 -22.61 -13.98 -13.36
C TYR A 81 -22.20 -14.85 -14.54
N GLN A 82 -23.11 -15.02 -15.49
CA GLN A 82 -22.78 -15.63 -16.76
C GLN A 82 -22.01 -14.63 -17.61
N VAL A 83 -20.88 -15.04 -18.15
CA VAL A 83 -20.08 -14.29 -19.13
C VAL A 83 -20.04 -15.10 -20.43
N GLY A 84 -20.08 -14.43 -21.57
CA GLY A 84 -20.02 -15.16 -22.84
C GLY A 84 -18.70 -15.91 -22.95
N SER A 85 -18.75 -17.14 -23.40
CA SER A 85 -17.55 -18.01 -23.53
C SER A 85 -16.43 -17.47 -24.44
N GLN A 86 -16.73 -16.43 -25.22
CA GLN A 86 -15.78 -15.71 -26.08
C GLN A 86 -15.50 -14.28 -25.61
N SER A 87 -16.08 -13.87 -24.50
CA SER A 87 -15.84 -12.54 -23.93
C SER A 87 -14.74 -12.63 -22.90
N LEU A 88 -13.77 -11.73 -22.96
CA LEU A 88 -12.80 -11.52 -21.89
C LEU A 88 -13.49 -10.73 -20.76
N PRO A 89 -13.84 -11.33 -19.62
CA PRO A 89 -14.46 -10.60 -18.52
C PRO A 89 -13.44 -9.68 -17.85
N THR A 90 -13.95 -8.55 -17.36
CA THR A 90 -13.22 -7.65 -16.48
C THR A 90 -13.87 -7.69 -15.11
N LEU A 91 -13.12 -8.11 -14.11
CA LEU A 91 -13.54 -8.07 -12.71
C LEU A 91 -12.98 -6.79 -12.05
N VAL A 92 -13.85 -6.04 -11.40
CA VAL A 92 -13.50 -4.85 -10.63
C VAL A 92 -13.92 -5.06 -9.19
N ILE A 93 -12.97 -4.99 -8.24
CA ILE A 93 -13.26 -5.07 -6.79
C ILE A 93 -12.63 -3.87 -6.10
N HIS A 94 -13.42 -3.20 -5.28
CA HIS A 94 -12.95 -2.23 -4.29
C HIS A 94 -13.29 -2.74 -2.89
N ASP A 95 -12.28 -2.94 -2.09
CA ASP A 95 -12.36 -3.43 -0.71
C ASP A 95 -11.73 -2.42 0.25
N ASN A 96 -12.40 -2.17 1.38
CA ASN A 96 -11.83 -1.28 2.41
C ASN A 96 -10.97 -2.09 3.39
N THR A 97 -11.48 -3.27 3.80
CA THR A 97 -10.76 -4.09 4.78
C THR A 97 -11.16 -5.56 4.65
N GLY A 98 -10.21 -6.39 4.32
CA GLY A 98 -10.40 -7.84 4.18
C GLY A 98 -9.37 -8.44 3.24
N SER A 99 -9.51 -9.72 2.96
CA SER A 99 -8.68 -10.43 1.98
C SER A 99 -9.45 -10.61 0.68
N ILE A 100 -8.73 -10.53 -0.43
CA ILE A 100 -9.30 -10.80 -1.76
C ILE A 100 -8.54 -11.98 -2.36
N THR A 101 -9.22 -13.10 -2.55
CA THR A 101 -8.67 -14.29 -3.17
C THR A 101 -9.37 -14.57 -4.49
N ILE A 102 -8.62 -14.58 -5.58
CA ILE A 102 -9.11 -14.79 -6.94
C ILE A 102 -8.40 -16.00 -7.55
N HIS A 103 -9.16 -16.93 -8.03
CA HIS A 103 -8.61 -18.12 -8.69
C HIS A 103 -9.45 -18.54 -9.87
N LYS A 104 -8.83 -19.30 -10.74
CA LYS A 104 -9.50 -19.90 -11.88
C LYS A 104 -10.64 -20.81 -11.43
N GLY A 105 -11.83 -20.58 -11.98
CA GLY A 105 -12.99 -21.46 -11.82
C GLY A 105 -12.96 -22.67 -12.76
N GLY A 106 -13.79 -23.65 -12.47
CA GLY A 106 -13.96 -24.81 -13.32
C GLY A 106 -14.74 -24.53 -14.61
N ASP A 107 -15.54 -23.48 -14.65
CA ASP A 107 -16.36 -23.06 -15.77
C ASP A 107 -15.87 -21.74 -16.36
N ASN A 108 -15.41 -21.75 -17.59
CA ASN A 108 -14.92 -20.55 -18.29
C ASN A 108 -16.04 -19.57 -18.73
N SER A 109 -17.29 -19.87 -18.43
CA SER A 109 -18.44 -19.02 -18.75
C SER A 109 -19.03 -18.31 -17.55
N GLN A 110 -18.44 -18.45 -16.37
CA GLN A 110 -18.96 -17.91 -15.14
C GLN A 110 -17.94 -17.15 -14.32
N VAL A 111 -18.41 -16.08 -13.68
CA VAL A 111 -17.71 -15.40 -12.58
C VAL A 111 -18.56 -15.54 -11.33
N THR A 112 -17.99 -16.08 -10.26
CA THR A 112 -18.68 -16.21 -8.96
C THR A 112 -17.93 -15.39 -7.92
N ILE A 113 -18.65 -14.51 -7.24
CA ILE A 113 -18.14 -13.67 -6.16
C ILE A 113 -18.85 -14.11 -4.87
N LYS A 114 -18.08 -14.57 -3.91
CA LYS A 114 -18.52 -14.86 -2.55
C LYS A 114 -17.91 -13.81 -1.61
N ALA A 115 -18.76 -13.03 -0.94
CA ALA A 115 -18.35 -12.05 0.06
C ALA A 115 -18.69 -12.57 1.46
N ILE A 116 -17.70 -12.65 2.32
CA ILE A 116 -17.79 -13.06 3.71
C ILE A 116 -17.63 -11.81 4.58
N LYS A 117 -18.74 -11.32 5.11
CA LYS A 117 -18.81 -10.10 5.89
C LYS A 117 -18.69 -10.41 7.37
N ARG A 118 -17.79 -9.74 8.07
CA ARG A 118 -17.58 -9.87 9.51
C ARG A 118 -17.77 -8.53 10.19
N THR A 119 -18.45 -8.52 11.32
CA THR A 119 -18.77 -7.29 12.04
C THR A 119 -18.68 -7.51 13.55
N SER A 120 -18.10 -6.55 14.27
CA SER A 120 -18.17 -6.51 15.73
C SER A 120 -19.52 -6.01 16.23
N ALA A 121 -19.82 -6.24 17.53
CA ALA A 121 -21.11 -5.90 18.15
C ALA A 121 -21.51 -4.42 18.04
N PHE A 122 -20.56 -3.53 17.84
CA PHE A 122 -20.77 -2.08 17.84
C PHE A 122 -20.77 -1.45 16.43
N ASN A 123 -20.73 -2.27 15.38
CA ASN A 123 -20.67 -1.80 14.02
C ASN A 123 -21.80 -2.36 13.15
N ASN A 124 -22.13 -1.64 12.09
CA ASN A 124 -23.06 -2.12 11.09
C ASN A 124 -22.37 -3.13 10.17
N THR A 125 -23.11 -4.13 9.73
CA THR A 125 -22.62 -5.08 8.73
C THR A 125 -22.30 -4.32 7.45
N PRO A 126 -21.09 -4.47 6.88
CA PRO A 126 -20.72 -3.82 5.64
C PRO A 126 -21.64 -4.29 4.50
N THR A 127 -21.90 -3.40 3.56
CA THR A 127 -22.69 -3.72 2.37
C THR A 127 -21.78 -3.75 1.16
N VAL A 128 -22.05 -4.63 0.21
CA VAL A 128 -21.34 -4.69 -1.06
C VAL A 128 -22.34 -4.39 -2.17
N ALA A 129 -22.01 -3.42 -3.01
CA ALA A 129 -22.77 -3.10 -4.20
C ALA A 129 -22.23 -3.93 -5.38
N TYR A 130 -23.13 -4.66 -6.04
CA TYR A 130 -22.76 -5.48 -7.19
C TYR A 130 -23.38 -4.92 -8.45
N ALA A 131 -22.61 -4.90 -9.52
CA ALA A 131 -23.09 -4.49 -10.84
C ALA A 131 -22.48 -5.35 -11.94
N LYS A 132 -23.24 -5.55 -13.02
CA LYS A 132 -22.72 -6.12 -14.26
C LYS A 132 -23.09 -5.21 -15.42
N ASN A 133 -22.09 -4.78 -16.20
CA ASN A 133 -22.26 -4.00 -17.40
C ASN A 133 -21.46 -4.64 -18.57
N GLY A 134 -22.16 -5.31 -19.44
CA GLY A 134 -21.53 -6.10 -20.50
C GLY A 134 -20.67 -7.22 -19.93
N SER A 135 -19.36 -7.21 -20.21
CA SER A 135 -18.37 -8.14 -19.67
C SER A 135 -17.73 -7.67 -18.35
N THR A 136 -18.00 -6.45 -17.90
CA THR A 136 -17.47 -5.92 -16.66
C THR A 136 -18.39 -6.27 -15.49
N ILE A 137 -17.82 -6.85 -14.44
CA ILE A 137 -18.48 -7.22 -13.19
C ILE A 137 -17.79 -6.44 -12.08
N THR A 138 -18.58 -5.73 -11.28
CA THR A 138 -18.07 -4.89 -10.19
C THR A 138 -18.62 -5.38 -8.86
N ALA A 139 -17.76 -5.44 -7.84
CA ALA A 139 -18.13 -5.57 -6.44
C ALA A 139 -17.43 -4.45 -5.66
N ASP A 140 -18.20 -3.63 -4.97
CA ASP A 140 -17.72 -2.42 -4.32
C ASP A 140 -18.21 -2.41 -2.87
N GLU A 141 -17.27 -2.52 -1.92
CA GLU A 141 -17.60 -2.44 -0.50
C GLU A 141 -18.04 -1.03 -0.16
N GLN A 142 -19.27 -0.91 0.33
CA GLN A 142 -19.89 0.36 0.70
C GLN A 142 -19.85 0.56 2.21
N GLY A 143 -19.42 1.75 2.61
CA GLY A 143 -19.44 2.17 4.01
C GLY A 143 -18.13 1.84 4.74
N ARG A 144 -17.63 2.83 5.46
CA ARG A 144 -16.53 2.64 6.40
C ARG A 144 -17.11 2.28 7.75
N GLY A 145 -16.44 1.36 8.44
CA GLY A 145 -16.80 1.01 9.83
C GLY A 145 -16.83 2.26 10.73
N ASN A 146 -17.69 2.23 11.75
CA ASN A 146 -17.71 3.29 12.76
C ASN A 146 -16.44 3.25 13.60
N PHE A 147 -16.04 4.40 14.14
CA PHE A 147 -14.81 4.59 14.95
C PHE A 147 -14.64 3.58 16.13
N LEU A 148 -15.71 2.96 16.60
CA LEU A 148 -15.70 2.04 17.75
C LEU A 148 -15.90 0.56 17.39
N GLY A 149 -15.92 0.20 16.11
CA GLY A 149 -16.18 -1.18 15.70
C GLY A 149 -15.29 -1.63 14.54
N PHE A 150 -15.10 -2.94 14.43
CA PHE A 150 -14.37 -3.57 13.34
C PHE A 150 -15.38 -4.17 12.36
N SER A 151 -15.13 -3.97 11.07
CA SER A 151 -15.84 -4.66 9.99
C SER A 151 -14.83 -5.06 8.91
N SER A 152 -15.06 -6.18 8.28
CA SER A 152 -14.28 -6.64 7.15
C SER A 152 -15.13 -7.40 6.15
N VAL A 153 -14.72 -7.39 4.88
CA VAL A 153 -15.32 -8.21 3.83
C VAL A 153 -14.20 -9.01 3.17
N ASP A 154 -14.22 -10.32 3.31
CA ASP A 154 -13.34 -11.16 2.52
C ASP A 154 -14.04 -11.58 1.24
N PHE A 155 -13.34 -11.42 0.11
CA PHE A 155 -13.80 -11.84 -1.20
C PHE A 155 -13.12 -13.12 -1.63
N GLU A 156 -13.91 -14.17 -1.90
CA GLU A 156 -13.48 -15.38 -2.58
C GLU A 156 -14.10 -15.38 -3.97
N VAL A 157 -13.28 -15.30 -5.00
CA VAL A 157 -13.76 -15.10 -6.37
C VAL A 157 -13.22 -16.16 -7.31
N THR A 158 -14.11 -16.74 -8.10
CA THR A 158 -13.71 -17.59 -9.22
C THR A 158 -14.01 -16.90 -10.54
N VAL A 159 -13.04 -16.91 -11.44
CA VAL A 159 -13.16 -16.31 -12.77
C VAL A 159 -12.70 -17.31 -13.85
N PRO A 160 -13.02 -17.09 -15.12
CA PRO A 160 -12.39 -17.81 -16.22
C PRO A 160 -10.86 -17.65 -16.20
N SER A 161 -10.13 -18.62 -16.72
CA SER A 161 -8.66 -18.53 -16.82
C SER A 161 -8.16 -17.30 -17.59
N ASN A 162 -8.97 -16.80 -18.52
CA ASN A 162 -8.68 -15.55 -19.22
C ASN A 162 -9.63 -14.47 -18.71
N ALA A 163 -9.09 -13.55 -17.93
CA ALA A 163 -9.85 -12.44 -17.33
C ALA A 163 -8.93 -11.23 -17.08
N ASN A 164 -9.50 -10.03 -17.19
CA ASN A 164 -8.84 -8.83 -16.73
C ASN A 164 -9.26 -8.52 -15.30
N LEU A 165 -8.30 -8.09 -14.47
CA LEU A 165 -8.52 -7.77 -13.07
C LEU A 165 -8.20 -6.30 -12.79
N GLN A 166 -9.09 -5.61 -12.11
CA GLN A 166 -8.90 -4.26 -11.55
C GLN A 166 -9.28 -4.31 -10.07
N ILE A 167 -8.31 -4.54 -9.21
CA ILE A 167 -8.53 -4.82 -7.79
C ILE A 167 -7.84 -3.75 -6.96
N HIS A 168 -8.59 -3.18 -6.04
CA HIS A 168 -8.08 -2.24 -5.06
C HIS A 168 -8.52 -2.64 -3.65
N SER A 169 -7.58 -2.65 -2.70
CA SER A 169 -7.86 -2.83 -1.27
C SER A 169 -7.20 -1.71 -0.47
N ASP A 170 -7.93 -1.11 0.47
CA ASP A 170 -7.31 -0.18 1.42
C ASP A 170 -6.45 -0.95 2.44
N THR A 171 -6.97 -2.07 2.98
CA THR A 171 -6.22 -2.87 3.95
C THR A 171 -6.54 -4.36 3.78
N GLY A 172 -5.58 -5.11 3.29
CA GLY A 172 -5.72 -6.55 3.13
C GLY A 172 -4.78 -7.13 2.09
N GLU A 173 -4.77 -8.45 2.05
CA GLU A 173 -4.00 -9.21 1.10
C GLU A 173 -4.81 -9.46 -0.17
N ILE A 174 -4.15 -9.32 -1.32
CA ILE A 174 -4.71 -9.69 -2.63
C ILE A 174 -3.95 -10.91 -3.13
N GLN A 175 -4.66 -12.03 -3.27
CA GLN A 175 -4.13 -13.26 -3.85
C GLN A 175 -4.80 -13.56 -5.19
N VAL A 176 -4.00 -13.82 -6.22
CA VAL A 176 -4.46 -14.20 -7.55
C VAL A 176 -3.75 -15.49 -7.98
N SER A 177 -4.46 -16.41 -8.62
CA SER A 177 -3.83 -17.62 -9.14
C SER A 177 -4.47 -18.16 -10.42
N ASP A 178 -3.63 -18.64 -11.31
CA ASP A 178 -4.01 -19.34 -12.58
C ASP A 178 -4.80 -18.46 -13.56
N ILE A 179 -4.53 -17.16 -13.59
CA ILE A 179 -5.22 -16.20 -14.46
C ILE A 179 -4.30 -15.64 -15.53
N ASN A 180 -4.83 -15.54 -16.74
CA ASN A 180 -4.16 -14.91 -17.87
C ASN A 180 -4.90 -13.63 -18.28
N GLY A 181 -4.23 -12.50 -18.26
CA GLY A 181 -4.87 -11.23 -18.62
C GLY A 181 -4.10 -10.00 -18.16
N THR A 182 -4.75 -8.85 -18.33
CA THR A 182 -4.26 -7.60 -17.80
C THR A 182 -4.66 -7.48 -16.34
N MET A 183 -3.71 -7.14 -15.46
CA MET A 183 -3.96 -7.03 -14.04
C MET A 183 -3.55 -5.64 -13.53
N SER A 184 -4.46 -4.98 -12.84
CA SER A 184 -4.21 -3.80 -12.01
C SER A 184 -4.57 -4.15 -10.58
N LEU A 185 -3.57 -4.55 -9.79
CA LEU A 185 -3.73 -4.97 -8.40
C LEU A 185 -3.06 -3.92 -7.50
N THR A 186 -3.83 -3.28 -6.65
CA THR A 186 -3.30 -2.22 -5.77
C THR A 186 -3.79 -2.39 -4.35
N THR A 187 -2.90 -2.22 -3.38
CA THR A 187 -3.26 -2.18 -1.95
C THR A 187 -2.51 -1.06 -1.23
N ASN A 188 -3.18 -0.35 -0.34
CA ASN A 188 -2.50 0.64 0.49
C ASN A 188 -1.73 -0.06 1.63
N THR A 189 -2.32 -1.08 2.25
CA THR A 189 -1.63 -1.85 3.29
C THR A 189 -1.94 -3.34 3.15
N GLY A 190 -0.95 -4.13 2.78
CA GLY A 190 -1.10 -5.56 2.61
C GLY A 190 -0.14 -6.10 1.54
N ALA A 191 -0.15 -7.42 1.36
CA ALA A 191 0.64 -8.07 0.34
C ALA A 191 -0.19 -8.29 -0.94
N ILE A 192 0.50 -8.32 -2.08
CA ILE A 192 -0.03 -8.80 -3.35
C ILE A 192 0.73 -10.07 -3.71
N ILE A 193 0.02 -11.15 -3.92
CA ILE A 193 0.58 -12.46 -4.26
C ILE A 193 -0.11 -12.96 -5.54
N ALA A 194 0.61 -13.00 -6.63
CA ALA A 194 0.13 -13.50 -7.91
C ALA A 194 0.95 -14.73 -8.32
N THR A 195 0.29 -15.89 -8.50
CA THR A 195 0.97 -17.15 -8.71
C THR A 195 0.39 -17.94 -9.89
N GLN A 196 1.27 -18.49 -10.73
CA GLN A 196 0.89 -19.25 -11.94
C GLN A 196 0.08 -18.42 -12.95
N ASP A 197 0.26 -17.11 -12.90
CA ASP A 197 -0.42 -16.14 -13.75
C ASP A 197 0.41 -15.83 -15.01
N THR A 198 -0.30 -15.38 -16.05
CA THR A 198 0.34 -14.77 -17.22
C THR A 198 -0.11 -13.33 -17.35
N LEU A 199 0.79 -12.41 -17.08
CA LEU A 199 0.51 -10.99 -17.27
C LEU A 199 0.53 -10.63 -18.76
N SER A 200 -0.42 -9.80 -19.19
CA SER A 200 -0.50 -9.32 -20.56
C SER A 200 -0.78 -7.81 -20.61
N GLY A 201 -0.52 -7.21 -21.77
CA GLY A 201 -0.83 -5.80 -22.03
C GLY A 201 -0.07 -4.85 -21.10
N HIS A 202 -0.81 -3.98 -20.40
CA HIS A 202 -0.25 -3.12 -19.36
C HIS A 202 -0.77 -3.58 -18.01
N SER A 203 0.11 -4.19 -17.20
CA SER A 203 -0.25 -4.71 -15.89
C SER A 203 0.55 -4.01 -14.78
N VAL A 204 -0.13 -3.69 -13.68
CA VAL A 204 0.43 -2.97 -12.52
C VAL A 204 0.10 -3.73 -11.24
N LEU A 205 1.12 -4.06 -10.45
CA LEU A 205 1.00 -4.62 -9.11
C LEU A 205 1.68 -3.65 -8.14
N HIS A 206 0.90 -3.02 -7.26
CA HIS A 206 1.42 -1.97 -6.37
C HIS A 206 0.93 -2.12 -4.93
N SER A 207 1.85 -2.06 -3.98
CA SER A 207 1.55 -1.95 -2.54
C SER A 207 2.22 -0.72 -1.95
N ASP A 208 1.47 0.12 -1.22
CA ASP A 208 2.10 1.21 -0.47
C ASP A 208 2.90 0.66 0.71
N THR A 209 2.32 -0.25 1.48
CA THR A 209 3.00 -0.91 2.61
C THR A 209 2.73 -2.40 2.59
N GLY A 210 3.71 -3.18 2.19
CA GLY A 210 3.65 -4.64 2.05
C GLY A 210 4.50 -5.12 0.90
N SER A 211 4.50 -6.43 0.68
CA SER A 211 5.26 -7.04 -0.41
C SER A 211 4.43 -7.25 -1.67
N VAL A 212 5.11 -7.25 -2.79
CA VAL A 212 4.57 -7.70 -4.08
C VAL A 212 5.32 -8.94 -4.49
N THR A 213 4.62 -10.07 -4.61
CA THR A 213 5.18 -11.35 -5.04
C THR A 213 4.49 -11.79 -6.32
N PHE A 214 5.26 -12.00 -7.36
CA PHE A 214 4.79 -12.52 -8.64
C PHE A 214 5.56 -13.79 -9.01
N ASN A 215 4.83 -14.85 -9.32
CA ASN A 215 5.39 -16.09 -9.85
C ASN A 215 4.57 -16.51 -11.06
N GLY A 216 5.11 -16.33 -12.27
CA GLY A 216 4.35 -16.57 -13.50
C GLY A 216 5.12 -16.22 -14.75
N SER A 217 4.39 -15.81 -15.77
CA SER A 217 4.93 -15.49 -17.09
C SER A 217 4.54 -14.10 -17.56
N LEU A 218 5.36 -13.50 -18.39
CA LEU A 218 5.11 -12.22 -19.06
C LEU A 218 4.80 -12.47 -20.54
N ALA A 219 3.64 -12.04 -21.01
CA ALA A 219 3.35 -12.08 -22.42
C ALA A 219 4.24 -11.11 -23.22
N PRO A 220 4.59 -11.40 -24.46
CA PRO A 220 5.37 -10.47 -25.28
C PRO A 220 4.62 -9.18 -25.57
N ASN A 221 5.37 -8.10 -25.84
CA ASN A 221 4.85 -6.76 -26.14
C ASN A 221 4.03 -6.10 -25.01
N GLY A 222 4.18 -6.56 -23.77
CA GLY A 222 3.55 -5.96 -22.59
C GLY A 222 4.47 -5.03 -21.82
N ASN A 223 3.84 -4.19 -20.96
CA ASN A 223 4.52 -3.36 -20.00
C ASN A 223 4.03 -3.75 -18.60
N TYR A 224 4.94 -4.16 -17.76
CA TYR A 224 4.67 -4.71 -16.43
C TYR A 224 5.35 -3.86 -15.38
N GLU A 225 4.59 -3.31 -14.47
CA GLU A 225 5.10 -2.55 -13.34
C GLU A 225 4.75 -3.27 -12.03
N MET A 226 5.78 -3.55 -11.21
CA MET A 226 5.61 -4.11 -9.88
C MET A 226 6.35 -3.22 -8.90
N SER A 227 5.64 -2.74 -7.89
CA SER A 227 6.22 -1.74 -6.99
C SER A 227 5.70 -1.83 -5.55
N ALA A 228 6.58 -1.47 -4.61
CA ALA A 228 6.25 -1.30 -3.21
C ALA A 228 6.86 0.01 -2.69
N ASN A 229 6.10 0.85 -2.00
CA ASN A 229 6.75 2.00 -1.36
C ASN A 229 7.57 1.55 -0.15
N THR A 230 7.01 0.67 0.69
CA THR A 230 7.72 0.03 1.81
C THR A 230 7.45 -1.45 1.79
N GLY A 231 8.45 -2.24 1.42
CA GLY A 231 8.36 -3.70 1.31
C GLY A 231 9.21 -4.25 0.18
N SER A 232 9.19 -5.57 0.01
CA SER A 232 9.93 -6.24 -1.06
C SER A 232 9.11 -6.40 -2.34
N VAL A 233 9.82 -6.50 -3.46
CA VAL A 233 9.28 -6.92 -4.74
C VAL A 233 10.01 -8.20 -5.16
N ASP A 234 9.30 -9.33 -5.14
CA ASP A 234 9.84 -10.65 -5.44
C ASP A 234 9.21 -11.17 -6.72
N VAL A 235 10.02 -11.43 -7.73
CA VAL A 235 9.56 -11.84 -9.06
C VAL A 235 10.22 -13.16 -9.45
N THR A 236 9.42 -14.18 -9.72
CA THR A 236 9.89 -15.47 -10.25
C THR A 236 9.37 -15.68 -11.67
N LEU A 237 10.28 -15.83 -12.62
CA LEU A 237 9.98 -16.01 -14.04
C LEU A 237 10.61 -17.31 -14.57
N PRO A 238 10.05 -17.91 -15.63
CA PRO A 238 10.65 -19.07 -16.28
C PRO A 238 12.11 -18.83 -16.71
N SER A 239 12.93 -19.84 -16.64
CA SER A 239 14.36 -19.73 -17.00
C SER A 239 14.62 -19.36 -18.46
N ASP A 240 13.64 -19.57 -19.33
CA ASP A 240 13.63 -19.19 -20.75
C ASP A 240 12.92 -17.86 -21.03
N ALA A 241 12.52 -17.13 -19.97
CA ALA A 241 11.86 -15.84 -20.12
C ALA A 241 12.77 -14.82 -20.84
N ALA A 242 12.15 -13.99 -21.68
CA ALA A 242 12.85 -12.92 -22.39
C ALA A 242 12.15 -11.58 -22.10
N PHE A 243 12.88 -10.65 -21.46
CA PHE A 243 12.35 -9.36 -21.06
C PHE A 243 13.44 -8.29 -20.94
N HIS A 244 13.04 -7.04 -21.10
CA HIS A 244 13.83 -5.90 -20.68
C HIS A 244 13.43 -5.52 -19.24
N VAL A 245 14.39 -5.28 -18.37
CA VAL A 245 14.13 -4.89 -16.97
C VAL A 245 14.75 -3.54 -16.64
N ASP A 246 13.94 -2.73 -15.94
CA ASP A 246 14.34 -1.52 -15.25
C ASP A 246 13.98 -1.67 -13.76
N ALA A 247 14.96 -1.90 -12.90
CA ALA A 247 14.76 -2.09 -11.47
C ALA A 247 15.45 -0.98 -10.66
N SER A 248 14.77 -0.42 -9.66
CA SER A 248 15.34 0.60 -8.80
C SER A 248 14.83 0.51 -7.36
N THR A 249 15.75 0.67 -6.40
CA THR A 249 15.42 0.84 -4.97
C THR A 249 16.17 2.04 -4.42
N ASP A 250 15.49 2.90 -3.65
CA ASP A 250 16.12 4.06 -3.01
C ASP A 250 16.91 3.63 -1.76
N THR A 251 16.36 2.72 -0.97
CA THR A 251 17.00 2.15 0.22
C THR A 251 16.75 0.66 0.26
N GLY A 252 17.77 -0.12 -0.10
CA GLY A 252 17.66 -1.58 -0.13
C GLY A 252 18.63 -2.22 -1.11
N THR A 253 18.36 -3.47 -1.45
CA THR A 253 19.23 -4.28 -2.28
C THR A 253 18.51 -4.82 -3.50
N PHE A 254 19.24 -5.06 -4.55
CA PHE A 254 18.81 -5.83 -5.72
C PHE A 254 19.55 -7.17 -5.76
N SER A 255 18.84 -8.23 -6.06
CA SER A 255 19.38 -9.55 -6.29
C SER A 255 18.73 -10.21 -7.50
N SER A 256 19.50 -10.97 -8.26
CA SER A 256 18.97 -11.73 -9.39
C SER A 256 19.67 -13.07 -9.55
N SER A 257 18.91 -14.11 -9.90
CA SER A 257 19.46 -15.39 -10.35
C SER A 257 19.65 -15.47 -11.88
N PHE A 258 19.18 -14.47 -12.65
CA PHE A 258 19.48 -14.36 -14.06
C PHE A 258 20.92 -13.87 -14.28
N PRO A 259 21.77 -14.64 -14.99
CA PRO A 259 23.20 -14.31 -15.12
C PRO A 259 23.46 -12.99 -15.88
N ASP A 260 22.49 -12.56 -16.69
CA ASP A 260 22.59 -11.34 -17.50
C ASP A 260 22.26 -10.07 -16.69
N LEU A 261 21.77 -10.21 -15.44
CA LEU A 261 21.38 -9.11 -14.58
C LEU A 261 22.35 -8.94 -13.40
N ASN A 262 23.19 -7.94 -13.49
CA ASN A 262 24.09 -7.57 -12.39
C ASN A 262 23.76 -6.15 -11.92
N ALA A 263 23.71 -5.94 -10.61
CA ALA A 263 23.58 -4.60 -10.05
C ALA A 263 24.84 -3.77 -10.32
N ASP A 264 24.68 -2.55 -10.79
CA ASP A 264 25.81 -1.64 -11.08
C ASP A 264 26.61 -1.30 -9.80
N HIS A 265 25.98 -1.36 -8.63
CA HIS A 265 26.58 -1.09 -7.33
C HIS A 265 26.07 -2.05 -6.26
N PRO A 266 26.54 -3.32 -6.23
CA PRO A 266 26.18 -4.22 -5.16
C PRO A 266 26.75 -3.70 -3.82
N ASN A 267 25.92 -3.56 -2.80
CA ASN A 267 26.26 -3.13 -1.43
C ASN A 267 26.28 -1.60 -1.17
N THR A 268 25.65 -0.78 -1.99
CA THR A 268 25.38 0.63 -1.65
C THR A 268 23.92 0.82 -1.23
N VAL A 269 23.64 1.91 -0.51
CA VAL A 269 22.26 2.33 -0.24
C VAL A 269 21.64 2.72 -1.59
N GLY A 270 20.59 1.99 -1.97
CA GLY A 270 19.96 2.13 -3.28
C GLY A 270 20.67 1.35 -4.40
N SER A 271 19.90 0.81 -5.31
CA SER A 271 20.39 0.07 -6.49
C SER A 271 19.55 0.43 -7.71
N VAL A 272 20.23 0.55 -8.85
CA VAL A 272 19.57 0.71 -10.16
C VAL A 272 20.13 -0.37 -11.07
N VAL A 273 19.25 -1.06 -11.76
CA VAL A 273 19.60 -2.12 -12.70
C VAL A 273 18.82 -1.94 -13.99
N HIS A 274 19.52 -1.95 -15.10
CA HIS A 274 18.97 -1.98 -16.44
C HIS A 274 19.54 -3.18 -17.17
N GLY A 275 18.70 -3.99 -17.79
CA GLY A 275 19.20 -5.18 -18.47
C GLY A 275 18.21 -5.78 -19.44
N ASN A 276 18.75 -6.68 -20.25
CA ASN A 276 17.96 -7.53 -21.14
C ASN A 276 18.25 -8.98 -20.79
N VAL A 277 17.21 -9.76 -20.63
CA VAL A 277 17.27 -11.19 -20.43
C VAL A 277 16.73 -11.89 -21.67
N GLY A 278 17.44 -12.89 -22.12
CA GLY A 278 17.04 -13.67 -23.30
C GLY A 278 17.21 -12.90 -24.62
N ASN A 279 16.75 -13.53 -25.69
CA ASN A 279 16.88 -13.00 -27.04
C ASN A 279 15.58 -12.35 -27.54
N ALA A 280 15.69 -11.20 -28.21
CA ALA A 280 14.57 -10.50 -28.85
C ALA A 280 13.39 -10.19 -27.89
N SER A 281 13.71 -9.75 -26.68
CA SER A 281 12.71 -9.37 -25.69
C SER A 281 11.86 -8.20 -26.17
N THR A 282 10.53 -8.36 -26.05
CA THR A 282 9.55 -7.30 -26.30
C THR A 282 8.71 -6.98 -25.06
N ALA A 283 8.90 -7.73 -23.98
CA ALA A 283 8.29 -7.48 -22.68
C ALA A 283 9.14 -6.50 -21.88
N ASN A 284 8.51 -5.47 -21.31
CA ASN A 284 9.18 -4.48 -20.45
C ASN A 284 8.74 -4.69 -19.01
N LEU A 285 9.66 -4.95 -18.11
CA LEU A 285 9.44 -5.15 -16.69
C LEU A 285 10.06 -4.00 -15.89
N THR A 286 9.26 -3.26 -15.18
CA THR A 286 9.70 -2.19 -14.29
C THR A 286 9.46 -2.59 -12.84
N LEU A 287 10.53 -2.61 -12.04
CA LEU A 287 10.47 -2.98 -10.62
C LEU A 287 10.94 -1.80 -9.76
N LYS A 288 10.15 -1.42 -8.76
CA LYS A 288 10.47 -0.27 -7.92
C LYS A 288 10.17 -0.53 -6.44
N THR A 289 11.08 -0.10 -5.57
CA THR A 289 10.77 0.07 -4.15
C THR A 289 11.49 1.30 -3.59
N ASN A 290 10.84 2.05 -2.70
CA ASN A 290 11.53 3.14 -2.01
C ASN A 290 12.35 2.58 -0.84
N THR A 291 11.77 1.65 -0.06
CA THR A 291 12.46 1.01 1.05
C THR A 291 12.18 -0.49 1.04
N GLY A 292 13.17 -1.28 0.68
CA GLY A 292 13.04 -2.75 0.62
C GLY A 292 13.96 -3.37 -0.44
N SER A 293 13.83 -4.68 -0.61
CA SER A 293 14.60 -5.44 -1.63
C SER A 293 13.80 -5.65 -2.90
N ILE A 294 14.53 -5.85 -3.99
CA ILE A 294 14.02 -6.35 -5.26
C ILE A 294 14.78 -7.63 -5.57
N ASP A 295 14.03 -8.72 -5.70
CA ASP A 295 14.60 -10.04 -5.97
C ASP A 295 13.97 -10.64 -7.23
N ILE A 296 14.79 -11.08 -8.20
CA ILE A 296 14.34 -11.71 -9.43
C ILE A 296 14.90 -13.12 -9.50
N HIS A 297 14.03 -14.10 -9.57
CA HIS A 297 14.37 -15.53 -9.56
C HIS A 297 14.04 -16.23 -10.88
N GLN A 298 14.85 -17.20 -11.25
CA GLN A 298 14.50 -18.21 -12.26
C GLN A 298 13.74 -19.35 -11.63
N ALA A 299 12.61 -19.76 -12.25
CA ALA A 299 11.85 -20.95 -11.87
C ALA A 299 12.50 -22.23 -12.39
#